data_33adac6e94ff279f30b875b5070db629
#
_entry.id   33adac6e94ff279f30b875b5070db629
#
_cell.length_a   1.000
_cell.length_b   1.000
_cell.length_c   1.000
_cell.angle_alpha   90.00
_cell.angle_beta   90.00
_cell.angle_gamma   90.00
#
_symmetry.space_group_name_H-M   'P 1'
#
loop_
_entity.id
_entity.type
_entity.pdbx_description
1 polymer ?
#
loop_
_entity_poly.entity_id
_entity_poly.type
_entity_poly.pdbx_seq_one_letter_code
_entity_poly.pdbx_strand_id
1 'polypeptide(L)'
;LEVVFEDITKGNFDSFIDKGMHGLWRYRKLIPLPNGPVTLGEGCTPMVIRKESKTELCFKLEYISPTGAFKDRGASVSVTRAKGAGAKNVVEDSTGNAGIAAAAYSAKAGIKARIYVPSDAPRAKKILISAFGAEVVDCNSRDEAAARSKSELRIGEAYIGHMWDPFYIEGMKTIAYEVYENGYSVDSVVVPVASGTILLGIYGGFKFLESLGLMDNIPSIYAVQGEGCAPLYEALHGKIVAGRSSQLADGLRIKDPPRKHEILKAVEETGGDVFTVSDEEIASAVKELYRMGIMAEPTSATVYAAFRKNELEGRVLMPITGTGMKNTDSLAAVFDKIGFSQC
;
A
#
# COMPACT_ATOMS: atom_id res chain seq x y z
N LEU A 1 -6.82 -7.82 -14.82
CA LEU A 1 -6.65 -9.19 -14.31
C LEU A 1 -7.10 -9.24 -12.86
N GLU A 2 -7.96 -10.18 -12.53
CA GLU A 2 -8.51 -10.43 -11.20
C GLU A 2 -8.28 -11.90 -10.86
N VAL A 3 -8.08 -12.21 -9.57
CA VAL A 3 -8.05 -13.58 -9.08
C VAL A 3 -9.46 -13.98 -8.69
N VAL A 4 -9.98 -15.03 -9.31
CA VAL A 4 -11.33 -15.55 -9.05
C VAL A 4 -11.22 -16.87 -8.29
N PHE A 5 -12.01 -17.01 -7.23
CA PHE A 5 -12.12 -18.25 -6.46
C PHE A 5 -13.39 -18.99 -6.89
N GLU A 6 -13.26 -20.23 -7.30
CA GLU A 6 -14.40 -21.02 -7.81
C GLU A 6 -15.19 -21.75 -6.69
N ASP A 7 -14.57 -22.05 -5.54
CA ASP A 7 -15.14 -22.99 -4.56
C ASP A 7 -15.16 -22.51 -3.09
N ILE A 8 -15.17 -21.21 -2.82
CA ILE A 8 -15.30 -20.75 -1.45
C ILE A 8 -16.77 -20.54 -1.09
N THR A 9 -17.34 -21.48 -0.37
CA THR A 9 -18.72 -21.42 0.15
C THR A 9 -18.77 -20.66 1.48
N LYS A 10 -19.96 -20.13 1.81
CA LYS A 10 -20.25 -19.52 3.12
C LYS A 10 -19.79 -20.45 4.24
N GLY A 11 -18.93 -19.94 5.09
CA GLY A 11 -18.34 -20.69 6.19
C GLY A 11 -18.04 -19.82 7.40
N ASN A 12 -17.74 -20.46 8.51
CA ASN A 12 -17.17 -19.75 9.65
C ASN A 12 -15.77 -19.24 9.26
N PHE A 13 -15.50 -17.94 9.47
CA PHE A 13 -14.21 -17.33 9.14
C PHE A 13 -13.01 -18.07 9.74
N ASP A 14 -13.16 -18.59 10.97
CA ASP A 14 -12.14 -19.40 11.64
C ASP A 14 -11.69 -20.63 10.81
N SER A 15 -12.54 -21.17 9.96
CA SER A 15 -12.19 -22.28 9.09
C SER A 15 -11.16 -21.94 8.03
N PHE A 16 -11.05 -20.67 7.68
CA PHE A 16 -10.07 -20.14 6.73
C PHE A 16 -8.72 -19.79 7.37
N ILE A 17 -8.69 -19.69 8.71
CA ILE A 17 -7.48 -19.34 9.46
C ILE A 17 -6.60 -20.57 9.64
N ASP A 18 -5.35 -20.47 9.22
CA ASP A 18 -4.34 -21.44 9.58
C ASP A 18 -3.64 -21.00 10.88
N LYS A 19 -4.06 -21.57 11.99
CA LYS A 19 -3.54 -21.23 13.33
C LYS A 19 -2.05 -21.60 13.53
N GLY A 20 -1.49 -22.43 12.65
CA GLY A 20 -0.08 -22.79 12.66
C GLY A 20 0.83 -21.77 11.92
N MET A 21 0.22 -20.78 11.24
CA MET A 21 0.94 -19.76 10.50
C MET A 21 0.79 -18.39 11.16
N HIS A 22 1.84 -17.56 11.06
CA HIS A 22 1.85 -16.17 11.49
C HIS A 22 1.81 -15.21 10.29
N GLY A 23 1.53 -13.94 10.56
CA GLY A 23 1.47 -12.92 9.54
C GLY A 23 0.32 -13.13 8.56
N LEU A 24 0.47 -12.59 7.35
CA LEU A 24 -0.59 -12.69 6.33
C LEU A 24 -0.86 -14.15 5.90
N TRP A 25 0.11 -15.04 6.03
CA TRP A 25 -0.04 -16.42 5.55
C TRP A 25 -0.93 -17.29 6.45
N ARG A 26 -1.38 -16.76 7.58
CA ARG A 26 -2.48 -17.40 8.34
C ARG A 26 -3.77 -17.47 7.52
N TYR A 27 -3.91 -16.58 6.52
CA TYR A 27 -5.02 -16.54 5.56
C TYR A 27 -4.71 -17.29 4.25
N ARG A 28 -3.74 -18.21 4.24
CA ARG A 28 -3.30 -18.90 3.02
C ARG A 28 -4.40 -19.65 2.29
N LYS A 29 -5.48 -20.06 2.99
CA LYS A 29 -6.65 -20.69 2.37
C LYS A 29 -7.47 -19.70 1.53
N LEU A 30 -7.28 -18.40 1.75
CA LEU A 30 -7.88 -17.29 1.00
C LEU A 30 -6.90 -16.66 0.01
N ILE A 31 -5.69 -17.24 -0.15
CA ILE A 31 -4.67 -16.81 -1.11
C ILE A 31 -4.48 -17.97 -2.09
N PRO A 32 -4.76 -17.79 -3.40
CA PRO A 32 -4.84 -18.90 -4.35
C PRO A 32 -3.45 -19.38 -4.79
N LEU A 33 -2.63 -19.85 -3.85
CA LEU A 33 -1.28 -20.34 -4.11
C LEU A 33 -1.05 -21.70 -3.43
N PRO A 34 -0.70 -22.75 -4.19
CA PRO A 34 -0.52 -24.10 -3.67
C PRO A 34 0.81 -24.32 -2.97
N ASN A 35 1.80 -23.44 -3.18
CA ASN A 35 3.16 -23.63 -2.71
C ASN A 35 3.39 -23.02 -1.34
N GLY A 36 4.43 -23.50 -0.64
CA GLY A 36 4.85 -22.91 0.64
C GLY A 36 5.25 -21.44 0.49
N PRO A 37 4.91 -20.59 1.47
CA PRO A 37 5.09 -19.15 1.37
C PRO A 37 6.55 -18.70 1.42
N VAL A 38 6.86 -17.66 0.66
CA VAL A 38 8.05 -16.83 0.88
C VAL A 38 7.65 -15.73 1.85
N THR A 39 8.04 -15.85 3.11
CA THR A 39 7.64 -14.91 4.16
C THR A 39 8.83 -14.43 4.98
N LEU A 40 8.76 -13.20 5.45
CA LEU A 40 9.63 -12.56 6.43
C LEU A 40 8.85 -12.23 7.73
N GLY A 41 7.57 -12.68 7.84
CA GLY A 41 6.69 -12.43 8.97
C GLY A 41 5.78 -11.21 8.80
N GLU A 42 5.58 -10.73 7.57
CA GLU A 42 4.68 -9.63 7.23
C GLU A 42 3.21 -9.93 7.58
N GLY A 43 2.45 -8.90 7.86
CA GLY A 43 1.07 -9.00 8.31
C GLY A 43 0.93 -9.04 9.83
N CYS A 44 -0.29 -9.22 10.34
CA CYS A 44 -0.65 -9.08 11.75
C CYS A 44 -0.12 -7.77 12.36
N THR A 45 -0.16 -6.70 11.58
CA THR A 45 0.34 -5.39 11.99
C THR A 45 -0.51 -4.81 13.12
N PRO A 46 0.10 -4.09 14.08
CA PRO A 46 -0.65 -3.51 15.19
C PRO A 46 -1.68 -2.48 14.72
N MET A 47 -2.75 -2.32 15.51
CA MET A 47 -3.69 -1.23 15.38
C MET A 47 -3.68 -0.39 16.65
N VAL A 48 -3.42 0.92 16.50
CA VAL A 48 -3.49 1.90 17.59
C VAL A 48 -4.81 2.65 17.48
N ILE A 49 -5.59 2.62 18.55
CA ILE A 49 -6.89 3.29 18.58
C ILE A 49 -6.78 4.58 19.40
N ARG A 50 -7.33 5.65 18.84
CA ARG A 50 -7.43 6.94 19.52
C ARG A 50 -8.85 7.49 19.40
N LYS A 51 -9.42 7.92 20.50
CA LYS A 51 -10.72 8.59 20.51
C LYS A 51 -10.54 10.10 20.38
N GLU A 52 -11.23 10.70 19.43
CA GLU A 52 -11.30 12.14 19.21
C GLU A 52 -12.77 12.55 19.06
N SER A 53 -13.34 13.18 20.08
CA SER A 53 -14.76 13.59 20.09
C SER A 53 -15.70 12.42 19.77
N LYS A 54 -16.39 12.45 18.64
CA LYS A 54 -17.33 11.42 18.18
C LYS A 54 -16.68 10.33 17.30
N THR A 55 -15.37 10.46 17.03
CA THR A 55 -14.65 9.61 16.11
C THR A 55 -13.66 8.72 16.85
N GLU A 56 -13.55 7.48 16.42
CA GLU A 56 -12.52 6.54 16.85
C GLU A 56 -11.56 6.29 15.69
N LEU A 57 -10.34 6.81 15.83
CA LEU A 57 -9.29 6.67 14.82
C LEU A 57 -8.58 5.34 15.03
N CYS A 58 -8.59 4.49 14.00
CA CYS A 58 -7.96 3.18 13.98
C CYS A 58 -6.72 3.23 13.08
N PHE A 59 -5.56 3.56 13.65
CA PHE A 59 -4.29 3.60 12.93
C PHE A 59 -3.74 2.18 12.77
N LYS A 60 -3.86 1.61 11.58
CA LYS A 60 -3.27 0.31 11.24
C LYS A 60 -1.82 0.51 10.83
N LEU A 61 -0.89 0.09 11.68
CA LEU A 61 0.54 0.41 11.54
C LEU A 61 1.23 -0.52 10.51
N GLU A 62 0.88 -0.36 9.23
CA GLU A 62 1.44 -1.16 8.13
C GLU A 62 2.95 -0.98 7.95
N TYR A 63 3.53 0.10 8.49
CA TYR A 63 4.97 0.29 8.50
C TYR A 63 5.71 -0.63 9.49
N ILE A 64 5.00 -1.31 10.39
CA ILE A 64 5.58 -2.40 11.21
C ILE A 64 5.52 -3.68 10.39
N SER A 65 6.23 -3.65 9.30
CA SER A 65 6.44 -4.75 8.36
C SER A 65 7.94 -4.90 8.13
N PRO A 66 8.44 -6.06 7.71
CA PRO A 66 9.89 -6.36 7.63
C PRO A 66 10.73 -5.32 6.88
N THR A 67 10.21 -4.76 5.77
CA THR A 67 10.90 -3.67 5.06
C THR A 67 10.36 -2.27 5.41
N GLY A 68 9.51 -2.16 6.42
CA GLY A 68 8.97 -0.89 6.92
C GLY A 68 7.87 -0.29 6.04
N ALA A 69 7.11 -1.10 5.30
CA ALA A 69 5.97 -0.64 4.52
C ALA A 69 5.00 -1.77 4.17
N PHE A 70 3.72 -1.40 3.93
CA PHE A 70 2.64 -2.30 3.51
C PHE A 70 2.95 -3.13 2.26
N LYS A 71 3.92 -2.70 1.45
CA LYS A 71 4.33 -3.35 0.21
C LYS A 71 4.81 -4.79 0.42
N ASP A 72 5.24 -5.12 1.61
CA ASP A 72 5.67 -6.46 1.99
C ASP A 72 4.56 -7.51 1.79
N ARG A 73 3.31 -7.16 2.07
CA ARG A 73 2.17 -8.07 1.86
C ARG A 73 2.05 -8.53 0.41
N GLY A 74 2.07 -7.59 -0.53
CA GLY A 74 1.98 -7.91 -1.94
C GLY A 74 3.24 -8.59 -2.49
N ALA A 75 4.42 -8.12 -2.08
CA ALA A 75 5.70 -8.69 -2.51
C ALA A 75 5.83 -10.15 -2.08
N SER A 76 5.44 -10.48 -0.85
CA SER A 76 5.42 -11.85 -0.34
C SER A 76 4.59 -12.78 -1.23
N VAL A 77 3.37 -12.40 -1.58
CA VAL A 77 2.46 -13.20 -2.40
C VAL A 77 2.96 -13.31 -3.84
N SER A 78 3.38 -12.18 -4.45
CA SER A 78 3.88 -12.15 -5.82
C SER A 78 5.17 -12.95 -5.99
N VAL A 79 6.11 -12.86 -5.05
CA VAL A 79 7.37 -13.63 -5.10
C VAL A 79 7.09 -15.12 -4.83
N THR A 80 6.16 -15.46 -3.92
CA THR A 80 5.74 -16.85 -3.72
C THR A 80 5.19 -17.45 -5.02
N ARG A 81 4.32 -16.73 -5.73
CA ARG A 81 3.79 -17.15 -7.03
C ARG A 81 4.91 -17.33 -8.06
N ALA A 82 5.78 -16.33 -8.19
CA ALA A 82 6.88 -16.38 -9.15
C ALA A 82 7.80 -17.59 -8.90
N LYS A 83 8.18 -17.83 -7.64
CA LYS A 83 8.98 -18.99 -7.24
C LYS A 83 8.25 -20.29 -7.53
N GLY A 84 6.97 -20.38 -7.19
CA GLY A 84 6.13 -21.57 -7.44
C GLY A 84 5.98 -21.88 -8.93
N ALA A 85 6.01 -20.87 -9.79
CA ALA A 85 6.02 -21.00 -11.26
C ALA A 85 7.44 -21.31 -11.82
N GLY A 86 8.45 -21.49 -10.98
CA GLY A 86 9.81 -21.82 -11.40
C GLY A 86 10.64 -20.63 -11.88
N ALA A 87 10.22 -19.39 -11.59
CA ALA A 87 11.00 -18.22 -11.96
C ALA A 87 12.35 -18.20 -11.23
N LYS A 88 13.41 -17.89 -11.98
CA LYS A 88 14.77 -17.76 -11.46
C LYS A 88 15.13 -16.31 -11.13
N ASN A 89 14.35 -15.38 -11.65
CA ASN A 89 14.51 -13.95 -11.46
C ASN A 89 13.14 -13.29 -11.44
N VAL A 90 12.99 -12.25 -10.62
CA VAL A 90 11.83 -11.36 -10.66
C VAL A 90 12.23 -9.98 -11.17
N VAL A 91 11.26 -9.29 -11.76
CA VAL A 91 11.44 -7.95 -12.31
C VAL A 91 10.38 -7.02 -11.73
N GLU A 92 10.80 -5.84 -11.24
CA GLU A 92 9.94 -4.78 -10.68
C GLU A 92 10.41 -3.41 -11.19
N ASP A 93 9.49 -2.45 -11.32
CA ASP A 93 9.76 -1.10 -11.84
C ASP A 93 9.49 0.01 -10.79
N SER A 94 10.04 -0.16 -9.59
CA SER A 94 9.85 0.80 -8.51
C SER A 94 11.09 1.03 -7.67
N THR A 95 11.46 2.30 -7.49
CA THR A 95 12.49 2.72 -6.52
C THR A 95 11.98 2.83 -5.09
N GLY A 96 10.66 2.85 -4.92
CA GLY A 96 10.04 3.07 -3.63
C GLY A 96 9.97 1.80 -2.78
N ASN A 97 9.01 1.82 -1.87
CA ASN A 97 8.76 0.70 -0.96
C ASN A 97 8.52 -0.64 -1.69
N ALA A 98 7.97 -0.62 -2.93
CA ALA A 98 7.75 -1.85 -3.70
C ALA A 98 9.05 -2.49 -4.20
N GLY A 99 9.99 -1.71 -4.74
CA GLY A 99 11.29 -2.23 -5.18
C GLY A 99 12.12 -2.79 -4.01
N ILE A 100 12.10 -2.12 -2.84
CA ILE A 100 12.77 -2.61 -1.64
C ILE A 100 12.15 -3.94 -1.18
N ALA A 101 10.82 -4.03 -1.13
CA ALA A 101 10.12 -5.25 -0.78
C ALA A 101 10.40 -6.38 -1.79
N ALA A 102 10.30 -6.11 -3.10
CA ALA A 102 10.63 -7.08 -4.14
C ALA A 102 12.04 -7.66 -3.97
N ALA A 103 13.04 -6.81 -3.72
CA ALA A 103 14.41 -7.23 -3.48
C ALA A 103 14.54 -8.11 -2.22
N ALA A 104 13.94 -7.71 -1.10
CA ALA A 104 14.00 -8.43 0.17
C ALA A 104 13.36 -9.83 0.09
N TYR A 105 12.14 -9.91 -0.49
CA TYR A 105 11.45 -11.20 -0.63
C TYR A 105 12.10 -12.11 -1.66
N SER A 106 12.71 -11.56 -2.71
CA SER A 106 13.49 -12.34 -3.67
C SER A 106 14.74 -12.94 -3.02
N ALA A 107 15.46 -12.16 -2.21
CA ALA A 107 16.59 -12.65 -1.41
C ALA A 107 16.15 -13.80 -0.48
N LYS A 108 15.02 -13.63 0.22
CA LYS A 108 14.43 -14.68 1.08
C LYS A 108 14.07 -15.93 0.27
N ALA A 109 13.56 -15.76 -0.95
CA ALA A 109 13.20 -16.85 -1.84
C ALA A 109 14.40 -17.61 -2.42
N GLY A 110 15.59 -17.02 -2.38
CA GLY A 110 16.79 -17.54 -3.05
C GLY A 110 16.72 -17.38 -4.58
N ILE A 111 15.97 -16.41 -5.09
CA ILE A 111 15.88 -16.04 -6.51
C ILE A 111 16.43 -14.63 -6.72
N LYS A 112 16.91 -14.34 -7.93
CA LYS A 112 17.43 -13.02 -8.26
C LYS A 112 16.31 -11.98 -8.40
N ALA A 113 16.63 -10.70 -8.23
CA ALA A 113 15.73 -9.60 -8.53
C ALA A 113 16.44 -8.57 -9.41
N ARG A 114 15.73 -8.00 -10.37
CA ARG A 114 16.17 -6.88 -11.21
C ARG A 114 15.15 -5.76 -11.10
N ILE A 115 15.60 -4.63 -10.55
CA ILE A 115 14.72 -3.49 -10.22
C ILE A 115 15.09 -2.31 -11.11
N TYR A 116 14.13 -1.90 -11.94
CA TYR A 116 14.25 -0.74 -12.82
C TYR A 116 13.87 0.53 -12.07
N VAL A 117 14.74 1.52 -12.10
CA VAL A 117 14.61 2.72 -11.26
C VAL A 117 14.97 3.98 -12.06
N PRO A 118 14.33 5.14 -11.85
CA PRO A 118 14.79 6.39 -12.38
C PRO A 118 16.18 6.74 -11.85
N SER A 119 17.04 7.30 -12.68
CA SER A 119 18.42 7.65 -12.32
C SER A 119 18.50 8.70 -11.21
N ASP A 120 17.50 9.61 -11.14
CA ASP A 120 17.34 10.64 -10.10
C ASP A 120 16.73 10.12 -8.79
N ALA A 121 16.44 8.83 -8.69
CA ALA A 121 15.92 8.23 -7.48
C ALA A 121 16.87 8.36 -6.29
N PRO A 122 16.34 8.57 -5.05
CA PRO A 122 17.17 8.75 -3.86
C PRO A 122 18.20 7.63 -3.68
N ARG A 123 19.46 8.02 -3.51
CA ARG A 123 20.59 7.07 -3.36
C ARG A 123 20.35 6.05 -2.24
N ALA A 124 19.76 6.49 -1.12
CA ALA A 124 19.48 5.61 0.01
C ALA A 124 18.56 4.44 -0.37
N LYS A 125 17.54 4.69 -1.20
CA LYS A 125 16.62 3.64 -1.67
C LYS A 125 17.33 2.65 -2.61
N LYS A 126 18.20 3.13 -3.51
CA LYS A 126 19.02 2.26 -4.38
C LYS A 126 19.97 1.37 -3.56
N ILE A 127 20.60 1.94 -2.52
CA ILE A 127 21.48 1.19 -1.60
C ILE A 127 20.70 0.07 -0.92
N LEU A 128 19.51 0.34 -0.40
CA LEU A 128 18.68 -0.69 0.24
C LEU A 128 18.32 -1.84 -0.72
N ILE A 129 17.95 -1.52 -1.97
CA ILE A 129 17.65 -2.52 -2.99
C ILE A 129 18.90 -3.38 -3.27
N SER A 130 20.06 -2.74 -3.48
CA SER A 130 21.33 -3.44 -3.75
C SER A 130 21.81 -4.26 -2.55
N ALA A 131 21.56 -3.81 -1.32
CA ALA A 131 21.94 -4.53 -0.11
C ALA A 131 21.25 -5.90 0.03
N PHE A 132 20.06 -6.06 -0.55
CA PHE A 132 19.39 -7.37 -0.67
C PHE A 132 19.91 -8.22 -1.84
N GLY A 133 20.93 -7.75 -2.57
CA GLY A 133 21.53 -8.48 -3.69
C GLY A 133 20.77 -8.33 -5.01
N ALA A 134 19.82 -7.39 -5.11
CA ALA A 134 19.13 -7.11 -6.36
C ALA A 134 19.97 -6.27 -7.32
N GLU A 135 19.85 -6.55 -8.62
CA GLU A 135 20.38 -5.71 -9.69
C GLU A 135 19.54 -4.45 -9.83
N VAL A 136 20.17 -3.28 -9.73
CA VAL A 136 19.53 -1.98 -9.97
C VAL A 136 19.83 -1.55 -11.40
N VAL A 137 18.78 -1.31 -12.19
CA VAL A 137 18.88 -0.83 -13.58
C VAL A 137 18.41 0.62 -13.62
N ASP A 138 19.35 1.55 -13.84
CA ASP A 138 19.04 2.97 -13.97
C ASP A 138 18.34 3.28 -15.30
N CYS A 139 17.28 4.08 -15.24
CA CYS A 139 16.47 4.57 -16.36
C CYS A 139 16.36 6.09 -16.31
N ASN A 140 16.13 6.76 -17.45
CA ASN A 140 16.02 8.22 -17.47
C ASN A 140 14.74 8.75 -16.82
N SER A 141 13.69 7.92 -16.74
CA SER A 141 12.39 8.29 -16.15
C SER A 141 11.66 7.10 -15.56
N ARG A 142 10.57 7.37 -14.82
CA ARG A 142 9.64 6.32 -14.34
C ARG A 142 8.96 5.59 -15.51
N ASP A 143 8.61 6.32 -16.57
CA ASP A 143 7.95 5.74 -17.74
C ASP A 143 8.89 4.81 -18.48
N GLU A 144 10.17 5.18 -18.62
CA GLU A 144 11.20 4.31 -19.19
C GLU A 144 11.41 3.05 -18.32
N ALA A 145 11.48 3.21 -16.99
CA ALA A 145 11.59 2.07 -16.09
C ALA A 145 10.42 1.09 -16.27
N ALA A 146 9.19 1.61 -16.32
CA ALA A 146 7.99 0.82 -16.55
C ALA A 146 7.94 0.13 -17.92
N ALA A 147 8.44 0.79 -18.96
CA ALA A 147 8.51 0.22 -20.31
C ALA A 147 9.60 -0.85 -20.43
N ARG A 148 10.82 -0.56 -19.97
CA ARG A 148 11.97 -1.46 -20.05
C ARG A 148 11.79 -2.70 -19.18
N SER A 149 11.24 -2.58 -18.00
CA SER A 149 10.97 -3.71 -17.11
C SER A 149 10.12 -4.79 -17.77
N LYS A 150 9.24 -4.42 -18.70
CA LYS A 150 8.37 -5.34 -19.45
C LYS A 150 9.00 -5.80 -20.76
N SER A 151 9.59 -4.88 -21.53
CA SER A 151 10.17 -5.19 -22.84
C SER A 151 11.46 -5.99 -22.75
N GLU A 152 12.20 -5.90 -21.66
CA GLU A 152 13.46 -6.61 -21.43
C GLU A 152 13.27 -7.92 -20.60
N LEU A 153 12.03 -8.39 -20.41
CA LEU A 153 11.76 -9.68 -19.75
C LEU A 153 12.40 -10.83 -20.54
N ARG A 154 13.09 -11.70 -19.82
CA ARG A 154 13.76 -12.88 -20.37
C ARG A 154 13.01 -14.16 -20.00
N ILE A 155 13.28 -15.21 -20.72
CA ILE A 155 12.73 -16.55 -20.41
C ILE A 155 13.16 -16.95 -18.99
N GLY A 156 12.20 -17.36 -18.16
CA GLY A 156 12.43 -17.74 -16.77
C GLY A 156 12.42 -16.56 -15.79
N GLU A 157 12.09 -15.35 -16.23
CA GLU A 157 11.84 -14.19 -15.38
C GLU A 157 10.34 -13.98 -15.16
N ALA A 158 9.96 -13.46 -14.01
CA ALA A 158 8.59 -13.08 -13.69
C ALA A 158 8.51 -11.59 -13.39
N TYR A 159 7.67 -10.87 -14.11
CA TYR A 159 7.30 -9.51 -13.76
C TYR A 159 6.33 -9.54 -12.57
N ILE A 160 6.68 -8.82 -11.50
CA ILE A 160 5.90 -8.71 -10.27
C ILE A 160 5.51 -7.26 -9.96
N GLY A 161 5.45 -6.43 -11.00
CA GLY A 161 5.15 -5.00 -10.88
C GLY A 161 3.88 -4.76 -10.09
N HIS A 162 4.01 -4.10 -8.94
CA HIS A 162 2.97 -3.92 -7.94
C HIS A 162 1.68 -3.25 -8.45
N MET A 163 1.76 -2.51 -9.57
CA MET A 163 0.60 -1.87 -10.19
C MET A 163 -0.23 -2.84 -11.04
N TRP A 164 0.37 -3.93 -11.52
CA TRP A 164 -0.23 -4.81 -12.52
C TRP A 164 -0.43 -6.24 -12.05
N ASP A 165 0.42 -6.75 -11.15
CA ASP A 165 0.32 -8.12 -10.68
C ASP A 165 -0.94 -8.30 -9.80
N PRO A 166 -1.92 -9.12 -10.22
CA PRO A 166 -3.14 -9.33 -9.44
C PRO A 166 -2.85 -10.01 -8.09
N PHE A 167 -1.81 -10.83 -8.00
CA PHE A 167 -1.41 -11.49 -6.76
C PHE A 167 -0.88 -10.49 -5.72
N TYR A 168 -0.40 -9.33 -6.16
CA TYR A 168 -0.03 -8.26 -5.25
C TYR A 168 -1.23 -7.74 -4.46
N ILE A 169 -2.40 -7.66 -5.10
CA ILE A 169 -3.66 -7.26 -4.45
C ILE A 169 -4.13 -8.32 -3.46
N GLU A 170 -3.94 -9.61 -3.76
CA GLU A 170 -4.31 -10.69 -2.83
C GLU A 170 -3.60 -10.56 -1.49
N GLY A 171 -2.33 -10.18 -1.49
CA GLY A 171 -1.61 -9.84 -0.26
C GLY A 171 -2.23 -8.66 0.49
N MET A 172 -2.71 -7.64 -0.21
CA MET A 172 -3.35 -6.45 0.39
C MET A 172 -4.74 -6.75 0.99
N LYS A 173 -5.50 -7.71 0.45
CA LYS A 173 -6.80 -8.14 1.01
C LYS A 173 -6.68 -8.55 2.48
N THR A 174 -5.53 -9.07 2.88
CA THR A 174 -5.28 -9.52 4.25
C THR A 174 -5.38 -8.41 5.30
N ILE A 175 -5.27 -7.13 4.92
CA ILE A 175 -5.52 -6.00 5.82
C ILE A 175 -6.98 -6.03 6.31
N ALA A 176 -7.94 -6.22 5.41
CA ALA A 176 -9.36 -6.32 5.77
C ALA A 176 -9.65 -7.59 6.60
N TYR A 177 -9.00 -8.70 6.27
CA TYR A 177 -9.14 -9.95 7.03
C TYR A 177 -8.63 -9.78 8.47
N GLU A 178 -7.53 -9.10 8.68
CA GLU A 178 -6.99 -8.80 10.01
C GLU A 178 -7.93 -7.87 10.81
N VAL A 179 -8.50 -6.86 10.16
CA VAL A 179 -9.48 -5.96 10.80
C VAL A 179 -10.70 -6.76 11.26
N TYR A 180 -11.23 -7.61 10.40
CA TYR A 180 -12.37 -8.47 10.71
C TYR A 180 -12.05 -9.48 11.82
N GLU A 181 -10.93 -10.22 11.71
CA GLU A 181 -10.52 -11.24 12.69
C GLU A 181 -10.35 -10.67 14.10
N ASN A 182 -9.85 -9.45 14.21
CA ASN A 182 -9.68 -8.77 15.49
C ASN A 182 -10.97 -8.15 16.04
N GLY A 183 -12.12 -8.40 15.41
CA GLY A 183 -13.42 -7.92 15.87
C GLY A 183 -13.63 -6.42 15.72
N TYR A 184 -12.85 -5.76 14.85
CA TYR A 184 -13.05 -4.34 14.58
C TYR A 184 -14.12 -4.14 13.52
N SER A 185 -15.23 -3.51 13.92
CA SER A 185 -16.16 -2.91 12.96
C SER A 185 -15.68 -1.51 12.65
N VAL A 186 -15.47 -1.19 11.39
CA VAL A 186 -15.08 0.15 10.93
C VAL A 186 -16.13 0.70 9.98
N ASP A 187 -16.43 2.00 10.12
CA ASP A 187 -17.46 2.68 9.33
C ASP A 187 -16.87 3.23 8.03
N SER A 188 -15.59 3.59 8.07
CA SER A 188 -14.89 4.14 6.91
C SER A 188 -13.40 3.80 6.92
N VAL A 189 -12.81 3.86 5.72
CA VAL A 189 -11.37 3.66 5.50
C VAL A 189 -10.82 4.85 4.70
N VAL A 190 -9.78 5.49 5.21
CA VAL A 190 -9.08 6.57 4.51
C VAL A 190 -7.74 6.06 4.01
N VAL A 191 -7.50 6.08 2.69
CA VAL A 191 -6.36 5.39 2.05
C VAL A 191 -5.58 6.34 1.15
N PRO A 192 -4.22 6.38 1.26
CA PRO A 192 -3.41 7.15 0.32
C PRO A 192 -3.38 6.43 -1.04
N VAL A 193 -3.66 7.14 -2.13
CA VAL A 193 -3.83 6.49 -3.44
C VAL A 193 -2.94 7.10 -4.52
N ALA A 194 -2.07 6.23 -5.07
CA ALA A 194 -1.36 6.44 -6.32
C ALA A 194 -1.72 5.32 -7.31
N SER A 195 -1.11 4.13 -7.19
CA SER A 195 -1.43 2.96 -8.01
C SER A 195 -2.77 2.28 -7.64
N GLY A 196 -3.33 2.60 -6.48
CA GLY A 196 -4.57 2.00 -5.97
C GLY A 196 -4.44 0.63 -5.34
N THR A 197 -3.26 0.03 -5.31
CA THR A 197 -3.05 -1.37 -4.88
C THR A 197 -3.59 -1.65 -3.46
N ILE A 198 -3.31 -0.75 -2.50
CA ILE A 198 -3.81 -0.92 -1.12
C ILE A 198 -5.32 -0.69 -1.03
N LEU A 199 -5.85 0.32 -1.72
CA LEU A 199 -7.29 0.59 -1.74
C LEU A 199 -8.06 -0.59 -2.31
N LEU A 200 -7.65 -1.08 -3.48
CA LEU A 200 -8.28 -2.22 -4.14
C LEU A 200 -8.16 -3.51 -3.32
N GLY A 201 -7.03 -3.69 -2.61
CA GLY A 201 -6.88 -4.80 -1.69
C GLY A 201 -7.85 -4.74 -0.51
N ILE A 202 -7.91 -3.61 0.18
CA ILE A 202 -8.83 -3.42 1.32
C ILE A 202 -10.29 -3.58 0.86
N TYR A 203 -10.67 -2.91 -0.23
CA TYR A 203 -12.00 -3.06 -0.83
C TYR A 203 -12.31 -4.51 -1.18
N GLY A 204 -11.42 -5.17 -1.93
CA GLY A 204 -11.59 -6.56 -2.33
C GLY A 204 -11.64 -7.53 -1.15
N GLY A 205 -10.90 -7.24 -0.07
CA GLY A 205 -10.95 -8.02 1.17
C GLY A 205 -12.29 -7.90 1.89
N PHE A 206 -12.81 -6.69 2.07
CA PHE A 206 -14.13 -6.48 2.68
C PHE A 206 -15.27 -7.01 1.79
N LYS A 207 -15.19 -6.78 0.47
CA LYS A 207 -16.17 -7.32 -0.48
C LYS A 207 -16.21 -8.86 -0.46
N PHE A 208 -15.06 -9.48 -0.29
CA PHE A 208 -14.99 -10.92 -0.13
C PHE A 208 -15.64 -11.39 1.17
N LEU A 209 -15.38 -10.72 2.30
CA LEU A 209 -16.03 -11.03 3.59
C LEU A 209 -17.54 -10.84 3.53
N GLU A 210 -18.03 -9.78 2.87
CA GLU A 210 -19.45 -9.56 2.60
C GLU A 210 -20.05 -10.70 1.78
N SER A 211 -19.38 -11.12 0.69
CA SER A 211 -19.85 -12.22 -0.17
C SER A 211 -20.00 -13.55 0.56
N LEU A 212 -19.20 -13.75 1.61
CA LEU A 212 -19.30 -14.90 2.51
C LEU A 212 -20.43 -14.75 3.56
N GLY A 213 -21.09 -13.59 3.62
CA GLY A 213 -22.11 -13.27 4.63
C GLY A 213 -21.55 -13.09 6.05
N LEU A 214 -20.27 -12.70 6.14
CA LEU A 214 -19.57 -12.46 7.40
C LEU A 214 -19.72 -11.02 7.89
N MET A 215 -20.11 -10.11 7.01
CA MET A 215 -20.45 -8.73 7.33
C MET A 215 -21.61 -8.27 6.44
N ASP A 216 -22.39 -7.31 6.94
CA ASP A 216 -23.60 -6.84 6.25
C ASP A 216 -23.29 -5.67 5.27
N ASN A 217 -22.26 -4.88 5.57
CA ASN A 217 -21.91 -3.70 4.79
C ASN A 217 -20.39 -3.53 4.69
N ILE A 218 -19.93 -3.06 3.54
CA ILE A 218 -18.54 -2.67 3.31
C ILE A 218 -18.35 -1.24 3.84
N PRO A 219 -17.25 -0.94 4.57
CA PRO A 219 -16.95 0.43 5.01
C PRO A 219 -16.82 1.40 3.84
N SER A 220 -17.25 2.65 4.00
CA SER A 220 -17.03 3.69 2.99
C SER A 220 -15.54 3.95 2.76
N ILE A 221 -15.09 3.97 1.51
CA ILE A 221 -13.67 4.09 1.17
C ILE A 221 -13.36 5.47 0.62
N TYR A 222 -12.51 6.21 1.32
CA TYR A 222 -12.05 7.53 0.94
C TYR A 222 -10.62 7.46 0.42
N ALA A 223 -10.44 7.82 -0.86
CA ALA A 223 -9.13 7.88 -1.50
C ALA A 223 -8.49 9.25 -1.24
N VAL A 224 -7.19 9.29 -0.93
CA VAL A 224 -6.48 10.55 -0.71
C VAL A 224 -5.36 10.72 -1.73
N GLN A 225 -5.33 11.89 -2.36
CA GLN A 225 -4.28 12.31 -3.30
C GLN A 225 -3.65 13.64 -2.85
N GLY A 226 -2.42 13.90 -3.31
CA GLY A 226 -1.78 15.20 -3.12
C GLY A 226 -2.26 16.22 -4.15
N GLU A 227 -2.41 17.48 -3.74
CA GLU A 227 -2.70 18.58 -4.66
C GLU A 227 -1.64 18.66 -5.78
N GLY A 228 -2.06 19.12 -6.97
CA GLY A 228 -1.23 19.20 -8.17
C GLY A 228 -0.93 17.86 -8.86
N CYS A 229 -1.41 16.73 -8.32
CA CYS A 229 -1.44 15.43 -8.99
C CYS A 229 -2.60 14.60 -8.43
N ALA A 230 -3.84 14.94 -8.83
CA ALA A 230 -5.06 14.37 -8.27
C ALA A 230 -6.02 13.83 -9.36
N PRO A 231 -5.56 12.91 -10.25
CA PRO A 231 -6.33 12.45 -11.40
C PRO A 231 -7.62 11.70 -11.05
N LEU A 232 -7.72 11.12 -9.84
CA LEU A 232 -8.94 10.48 -9.36
C LEU A 232 -9.96 11.53 -8.92
N TYR A 233 -9.51 12.54 -8.16
CA TYR A 233 -10.34 13.67 -7.74
C TYR A 233 -10.90 14.41 -8.96
N GLU A 234 -10.04 14.71 -9.93
CA GLU A 234 -10.43 15.38 -11.17
C GLU A 234 -11.47 14.58 -11.95
N ALA A 235 -11.30 13.26 -12.01
CA ALA A 235 -12.24 12.38 -12.71
C ALA A 235 -13.60 12.27 -12.02
N LEU A 236 -13.63 12.23 -10.68
CA LEU A 236 -14.87 12.09 -9.91
C LEU A 236 -15.63 13.41 -9.84
N HIS A 237 -14.94 14.53 -9.62
CA HIS A 237 -15.56 15.82 -9.37
C HIS A 237 -15.60 16.76 -10.59
N GLY A 238 -14.93 16.41 -11.68
CA GLY A 238 -14.84 17.28 -12.88
C GLY A 238 -14.07 18.58 -12.63
N LYS A 239 -13.26 18.67 -11.59
CA LYS A 239 -12.53 19.88 -11.17
C LYS A 239 -11.04 19.62 -11.16
N ILE A 240 -10.28 20.45 -11.89
CA ILE A 240 -8.82 20.39 -11.88
C ILE A 240 -8.30 20.98 -10.56
N VAL A 241 -7.45 20.22 -9.88
CA VAL A 241 -6.74 20.71 -8.68
C VAL A 241 -5.45 21.39 -9.13
N ALA A 242 -5.52 22.72 -9.23
CA ALA A 242 -4.37 23.52 -9.62
C ALA A 242 -3.29 23.50 -8.54
N GLY A 243 -2.01 23.58 -8.94
CA GLY A 243 -0.89 23.65 -8.03
C GLY A 243 0.32 22.85 -8.50
N ARG A 244 1.41 22.92 -7.74
CA ARG A 244 2.55 22.04 -7.93
C ARG A 244 2.29 20.71 -7.27
N SER A 245 2.68 19.61 -7.93
CA SER A 245 2.61 18.27 -7.32
C SER A 245 3.31 18.27 -5.96
N SER A 246 2.66 17.69 -4.96
CA SER A 246 3.19 17.56 -3.61
C SER A 246 4.65 17.09 -3.63
N GLN A 247 5.52 17.81 -2.92
CA GLN A 247 6.93 17.44 -2.77
C GLN A 247 7.12 16.47 -1.61
N LEU A 248 6.21 16.48 -0.64
CA LEU A 248 6.27 15.65 0.55
C LEU A 248 5.72 14.24 0.30
N ALA A 249 4.60 14.11 -0.42
CA ALA A 249 3.99 12.82 -0.74
C ALA A 249 4.45 12.31 -2.12
N ASP A 250 5.75 12.11 -2.31
CA ASP A 250 6.36 11.65 -3.56
C ASP A 250 5.78 10.33 -4.07
N GLY A 251 5.34 9.46 -3.17
CA GLY A 251 4.70 8.19 -3.46
C GLY A 251 3.33 8.32 -4.14
N LEU A 252 2.68 9.50 -4.10
CA LEU A 252 1.35 9.71 -4.69
C LEU A 252 1.38 10.33 -6.10
N ARG A 253 2.55 10.64 -6.65
CA ARG A 253 2.69 11.32 -7.94
C ARG A 253 2.57 10.38 -9.15
N ILE A 254 1.38 9.82 -9.36
CA ILE A 254 1.04 9.04 -10.57
C ILE A 254 -0.06 9.79 -11.32
N LYS A 255 0.28 10.35 -12.48
CA LYS A 255 -0.62 11.16 -13.30
C LYS A 255 -1.73 10.35 -13.96
N ASP A 256 -1.44 9.12 -14.32
CA ASP A 256 -2.39 8.20 -14.96
C ASP A 256 -2.34 6.83 -14.24
N PRO A 257 -3.12 6.66 -13.17
CA PRO A 257 -3.18 5.39 -12.46
C PRO A 257 -3.74 4.29 -13.37
N PRO A 258 -3.02 3.18 -13.59
CA PRO A 258 -3.44 2.15 -14.54
C PRO A 258 -4.75 1.45 -14.17
N ARG A 259 -5.15 1.52 -12.90
CA ARG A 259 -6.41 0.97 -12.37
C ARG A 259 -7.41 2.07 -11.97
N LYS A 260 -7.36 3.23 -12.61
CA LYS A 260 -8.19 4.40 -12.31
C LYS A 260 -9.68 4.05 -12.25
N HIS A 261 -10.17 3.30 -13.23
CA HIS A 261 -11.58 2.91 -13.30
C HIS A 261 -11.99 2.01 -12.11
N GLU A 262 -11.17 1.01 -11.79
CA GLU A 262 -11.43 0.07 -10.68
C GLU A 262 -11.41 0.80 -9.33
N ILE A 263 -10.50 1.78 -9.17
CA ILE A 263 -10.40 2.59 -7.95
C ILE A 263 -11.65 3.46 -7.78
N LEU A 264 -12.06 4.18 -8.82
CA LEU A 264 -13.26 5.03 -8.78
C LEU A 264 -14.51 4.20 -8.52
N LYS A 265 -14.64 3.04 -9.18
CA LYS A 265 -15.74 2.11 -8.93
C LYS A 265 -15.79 1.67 -7.46
N ALA A 266 -14.65 1.33 -6.85
CA ALA A 266 -14.60 0.93 -5.44
C ALA A 266 -15.02 2.07 -4.50
N VAL A 267 -14.61 3.31 -4.79
CA VAL A 267 -15.02 4.51 -4.04
C VAL A 267 -16.52 4.74 -4.16
N GLU A 268 -17.05 4.72 -5.38
CA GLU A 268 -18.48 4.95 -5.64
C GLU A 268 -19.37 3.85 -5.04
N GLU A 269 -19.03 2.56 -5.23
CA GLU A 269 -19.82 1.43 -4.70
C GLU A 269 -19.87 1.42 -3.16
N THR A 270 -18.90 2.00 -2.48
CA THR A 270 -18.86 2.08 -1.00
C THR A 270 -19.43 3.40 -0.45
N GLY A 271 -19.93 4.29 -1.32
CA GLY A 271 -20.41 5.61 -0.91
C GLY A 271 -19.32 6.51 -0.35
N GLY A 272 -18.08 6.29 -0.75
CA GLY A 272 -16.93 7.09 -0.37
C GLY A 272 -16.71 8.30 -1.28
N ASP A 273 -15.50 8.88 -1.18
CA ASP A 273 -15.11 10.05 -1.96
C ASP A 273 -13.60 10.09 -2.21
N VAL A 274 -13.14 11.04 -3.03
CA VAL A 274 -11.72 11.31 -3.26
C VAL A 274 -11.37 12.67 -2.67
N PHE A 275 -10.42 12.69 -1.74
CA PHE A 275 -9.93 13.90 -1.07
C PHE A 275 -8.57 14.32 -1.61
N THR A 276 -8.30 15.62 -1.52
CA THR A 276 -6.96 16.19 -1.80
C THR A 276 -6.40 16.90 -0.60
N VAL A 277 -5.08 16.82 -0.43
CA VAL A 277 -4.35 17.47 0.66
C VAL A 277 -3.13 18.22 0.15
N SER A 278 -2.85 19.38 0.75
CA SER A 278 -1.69 20.20 0.45
C SER A 278 -0.43 19.74 1.22
N ASP A 279 0.74 20.21 0.82
CA ASP A 279 1.99 19.96 1.54
C ASP A 279 1.98 20.55 2.98
N GLU A 280 1.26 21.64 3.20
CA GLU A 280 1.09 22.26 4.53
C GLU A 280 0.24 21.37 5.43
N GLU A 281 -0.88 20.84 4.92
CA GLU A 281 -1.75 19.88 5.63
C GLU A 281 -0.99 18.60 5.96
N ILE A 282 -0.20 18.08 5.01
CA ILE A 282 0.64 16.89 5.20
C ILE A 282 1.70 17.15 6.29
N ALA A 283 2.39 18.29 6.25
CA ALA A 283 3.41 18.62 7.23
C ALA A 283 2.84 18.73 8.65
N SER A 284 1.66 19.34 8.79
CA SER A 284 0.94 19.39 10.07
C SER A 284 0.56 18.00 10.56
N ALA A 285 0.02 17.16 9.68
CA ALA A 285 -0.36 15.79 10.00
C ALA A 285 0.84 14.92 10.42
N VAL A 286 1.99 15.05 9.76
CA VAL A 286 3.23 14.37 10.18
C VAL A 286 3.58 14.77 11.61
N LYS A 287 3.61 16.07 11.91
CA LYS A 287 3.93 16.58 13.25
C LYS A 287 2.99 16.03 14.32
N GLU A 288 1.68 16.00 14.04
CA GLU A 288 0.68 15.50 14.98
C GLU A 288 0.86 13.98 15.19
N LEU A 289 1.04 13.18 14.13
CA LEU A 289 1.26 11.75 14.22
C LEU A 289 2.53 11.40 15.01
N TYR A 290 3.62 12.14 14.81
CA TYR A 290 4.85 11.95 15.58
C TYR A 290 4.65 12.26 17.08
N ARG A 291 3.85 13.28 17.43
CA ARG A 291 3.46 13.56 18.82
C ARG A 291 2.57 12.48 19.45
N MET A 292 1.90 11.67 18.62
CA MET A 292 1.16 10.48 19.04
C MET A 292 2.04 9.21 19.11
N GLY A 293 3.34 9.31 18.79
CA GLY A 293 4.25 8.15 18.72
C GLY A 293 4.14 7.36 17.41
N ILE A 294 3.48 7.88 16.38
CA ILE A 294 3.28 7.21 15.08
C ILE A 294 4.29 7.78 14.07
N MET A 295 5.29 6.99 13.71
CA MET A 295 6.38 7.39 12.80
C MET A 295 6.01 7.24 11.32
N ALA A 296 4.98 7.96 10.88
CA ALA A 296 4.50 7.92 9.52
C ALA A 296 5.44 8.66 8.54
N GLU A 297 5.69 8.08 7.36
CA GLU A 297 6.24 8.84 6.23
C GLU A 297 5.21 9.87 5.74
N PRO A 298 5.62 10.97 5.06
CA PRO A 298 4.68 12.00 4.61
C PRO A 298 3.55 11.46 3.72
N THR A 299 3.83 10.50 2.84
CA THR A 299 2.79 9.81 2.05
C THR A 299 1.73 9.14 2.93
N SER A 300 2.14 8.52 4.03
CA SER A 300 1.21 7.88 4.98
C SER A 300 0.41 8.90 5.78
N ALA A 301 1.00 10.06 6.10
CA ALA A 301 0.34 11.10 6.87
C ALA A 301 -0.82 11.78 6.12
N THR A 302 -0.90 11.61 4.81
CA THR A 302 -2.00 12.18 3.99
C THR A 302 -3.38 11.72 4.45
N VAL A 303 -3.51 10.50 4.97
CA VAL A 303 -4.80 9.99 5.46
C VAL A 303 -5.28 10.75 6.69
N TYR A 304 -4.37 11.10 7.59
CA TYR A 304 -4.69 11.90 8.76
C TYR A 304 -4.94 13.37 8.39
N ALA A 305 -4.18 13.93 7.43
CA ALA A 305 -4.44 15.25 6.87
C ALA A 305 -5.85 15.35 6.25
N ALA A 306 -6.23 14.35 5.47
CA ALA A 306 -7.57 14.29 4.87
C ALA A 306 -8.67 14.17 5.92
N PHE A 307 -8.48 13.35 6.95
CA PHE A 307 -9.40 13.24 8.08
C PHE A 307 -9.60 14.60 8.78
N ARG A 308 -8.49 15.30 9.09
CA ARG A 308 -8.55 16.63 9.75
C ARG A 308 -9.32 17.67 8.94
N LYS A 309 -9.30 17.55 7.62
CA LYS A 309 -9.96 18.47 6.69
C LYS A 309 -11.45 18.15 6.48
N ASN A 310 -11.86 16.89 6.56
CA ASN A 310 -13.19 16.45 6.11
C ASN A 310 -14.11 15.91 7.22
N GLU A 311 -13.69 15.99 8.50
CA GLU A 311 -14.53 15.72 9.69
C GLU A 311 -15.35 14.41 9.62
N LEU A 312 -14.70 13.28 9.29
CA LEU A 312 -15.36 11.98 9.26
C LEU A 312 -15.75 11.55 10.68
N GLU A 313 -16.95 10.99 10.84
CA GLU A 313 -17.46 10.46 12.11
C GLU A 313 -17.37 8.92 12.17
N GLY A 314 -17.57 8.34 13.36
CA GLY A 314 -17.57 6.91 13.59
C GLY A 314 -16.16 6.33 13.72
N ARG A 315 -15.99 5.05 13.36
CA ARG A 315 -14.70 4.36 13.39
C ARG A 315 -14.01 4.45 12.03
N VAL A 316 -12.90 5.18 12.00
CA VAL A 316 -12.16 5.50 10.78
C VAL A 316 -10.85 4.71 10.74
N LEU A 317 -10.73 3.75 9.84
CA LEU A 317 -9.50 2.99 9.60
C LEU A 317 -8.53 3.81 8.75
N MET A 318 -7.30 3.95 9.23
CA MET A 318 -6.21 4.66 8.56
C MET A 318 -4.97 3.75 8.48
N PRO A 319 -4.70 3.12 7.33
CA PRO A 319 -3.45 2.39 7.14
C PRO A 319 -2.27 3.37 7.08
N ILE A 320 -1.35 3.26 8.02
CA ILE A 320 -0.09 4.01 8.02
C ILE A 320 0.93 3.20 7.21
N THR A 321 1.03 3.52 5.94
CA THR A 321 1.56 2.67 4.88
C THR A 321 3.07 2.50 4.87
N GLY A 322 3.83 3.45 5.40
CA GLY A 322 5.29 3.39 5.42
C GLY A 322 5.90 4.19 6.56
N THR A 323 7.09 3.75 6.99
CA THR A 323 7.84 4.41 8.07
C THR A 323 8.57 5.64 7.61
N GLY A 324 8.56 6.71 8.42
CA GLY A 324 9.38 7.89 8.22
C GLY A 324 10.89 7.62 8.31
N MET A 325 11.32 6.54 8.96
CA MET A 325 12.75 6.22 9.12
C MET A 325 13.49 6.01 7.80
N LYS A 326 12.81 5.63 6.73
CA LYS A 326 13.40 5.49 5.38
C LYS A 326 13.41 6.76 4.54
N ASN A 327 12.76 7.82 5.01
CA ASN A 327 12.53 9.06 4.28
C ASN A 327 13.00 10.27 5.11
N THR A 328 14.18 10.19 5.72
CA THR A 328 14.73 11.24 6.59
C THR A 328 14.86 12.60 5.90
N ASP A 329 15.22 12.63 4.61
CA ASP A 329 15.31 13.86 3.83
C ASP A 329 13.92 14.51 3.66
N SER A 330 12.89 13.71 3.39
CA SER A 330 11.51 14.20 3.29
C SER A 330 10.99 14.68 4.64
N LEU A 331 11.38 14.02 5.74
CA LEU A 331 11.05 14.48 7.09
C LEU A 331 11.75 15.79 7.42
N ALA A 332 13.04 15.95 7.08
CA ALA A 332 13.75 17.19 7.25
C ALA A 332 13.02 18.34 6.55
N ALA A 333 12.63 18.14 5.28
CA ALA A 333 11.84 19.11 4.51
C ALA A 333 10.48 19.44 5.18
N VAL A 334 9.82 18.47 5.84
CA VAL A 334 8.61 18.72 6.64
C VAL A 334 8.92 19.62 7.81
N PHE A 335 9.94 19.29 8.59
CA PHE A 335 10.30 20.03 9.80
C PHE A 335 10.80 21.45 9.48
N ASP A 336 11.50 21.64 8.37
CA ASP A 336 11.90 22.96 7.89
C ASP A 336 10.68 23.83 7.54
N LYS A 337 9.68 23.27 6.87
CA LYS A 337 8.43 23.99 6.53
C LYS A 337 7.66 24.47 7.76
N ILE A 338 7.64 23.71 8.85
CA ILE A 338 6.89 24.04 10.08
C ILE A 338 7.72 24.76 11.15
N GLY A 339 8.92 25.24 10.78
CA GLY A 339 9.78 26.04 11.67
C GLY A 339 10.42 25.24 12.80
N PHE A 340 10.71 23.96 12.59
CA PHE A 340 11.37 23.07 13.56
C PHE A 340 12.91 23.17 13.52
N SER A 341 13.45 24.23 12.95
CA SER A 341 14.88 24.43 12.70
C SER A 341 15.68 24.82 13.94
N GLN A 342 15.40 24.23 15.12
CA GLN A 342 16.29 24.30 16.29
C GLN A 342 16.06 23.08 17.18
N CYS A 343 16.78 22.02 16.88
CA CYS A 343 17.29 21.08 17.87
C CYS A 343 18.77 20.86 17.62
#